data_1b3f43de4ae48ad5ba62202b067a548a
#
_entry.id   1b3f43de4ae48ad5ba62202b067a548a
#
_cell.length_a   1.000
_cell.length_b   1.000
_cell.length_c   1.000
_cell.angle_alpha   90.00
_cell.angle_beta   90.00
_cell.angle_gamma   90.00
#
_symmetry.space_group_name_H-M   'P 1'
#
loop_
_entity.id
_entity.type
_entity.pdbx_description
1 polymer ?
#
loop_
_entity_poly.entity_id
_entity_poly.type
_entity_poly.pdbx_seq_one_letter_code
_entity_poly.pdbx_strand_id
1 'polypeptide(L)'
;MDRKIRFGVFGCTRGQSHMKNGILAGGELVAICDKQEKILKSAQSKDFFPKDAAIYTDFDKFIEHDMDCVVLCNYFHEHAEYAITAMRKGKHVLSETTA
;
A
#
# COMPACT_ATOMS: atom_id res chain seq x y z
N MET A 1 -25.32 -4.21 2.13
CA MET A 1 -24.49 -3.01 2.31
C MET A 1 -23.05 -3.33 1.99
N ASP A 2 -22.50 -2.59 1.08
CA ASP A 2 -21.17 -2.89 0.61
C ASP A 2 -20.10 -2.26 1.48
N ARG A 3 -19.22 -3.11 1.96
CA ARG A 3 -18.08 -2.67 2.73
C ARG A 3 -16.99 -2.15 1.77
N LYS A 4 -16.36 -1.05 2.11
CA LYS A 4 -15.23 -0.58 1.33
C LYS A 4 -14.06 -1.56 1.44
N ILE A 5 -13.35 -1.75 0.34
CA ILE A 5 -12.13 -2.56 0.37
C ILE A 5 -11.04 -1.72 0.99
N ARG A 6 -10.45 -2.26 2.05
CA ARG A 6 -9.36 -1.59 2.76
C ARG A 6 -8.03 -2.05 2.18
N PHE A 7 -7.21 -1.10 1.74
CA PHE A 7 -5.97 -1.46 1.07
C PHE A 7 -4.78 -0.69 1.60
N GLY A 8 -3.60 -1.29 1.43
CA GLY A 8 -2.34 -0.67 1.75
C GLY A 8 -1.46 -0.61 0.50
N VAL A 9 -0.52 0.33 0.50
CA VAL A 9 0.41 0.50 -0.64
C VAL A 9 1.84 0.43 -0.14
N PHE A 10 2.64 -0.44 -0.78
CA PHE A 10 4.07 -0.54 -0.52
C PHE A 10 4.84 -0.03 -1.72
N GLY A 11 5.77 0.90 -1.50
CA GLY A 11 6.48 1.55 -2.58
C GLY A 11 5.82 2.86 -2.96
N CYS A 12 5.94 3.86 -2.12
CA CYS A 12 5.12 5.07 -2.23
C CYS A 12 5.54 6.07 -3.30
N THR A 13 6.69 5.88 -3.94
CA THR A 13 7.08 6.75 -5.06
C THR A 13 6.15 6.53 -6.26
N ARG A 14 6.02 5.26 -6.67
CA ARG A 14 5.13 4.91 -7.78
C ARG A 14 3.71 4.69 -7.31
N GLY A 15 3.56 4.32 -6.04
CA GLY A 15 2.28 3.97 -5.48
C GLY A 15 1.33 5.13 -5.26
N GLN A 16 1.80 6.38 -5.38
CA GLN A 16 0.92 7.52 -5.13
C GLN A 16 -0.27 7.57 -6.08
N SER A 17 -0.06 7.25 -7.36
CA SER A 17 -1.17 7.21 -8.30
C SER A 17 -2.14 6.08 -7.97
N HIS A 18 -1.63 4.95 -7.48
CA HIS A 18 -2.48 3.84 -7.06
C HIS A 18 -3.27 4.17 -5.80
N MET A 19 -2.69 4.94 -4.88
CA MET A 19 -3.41 5.43 -3.71
C MET A 19 -4.62 6.23 -4.15
N LYS A 20 -4.41 7.22 -5.01
CA LYS A 20 -5.46 8.09 -5.50
C LYS A 20 -6.51 7.31 -6.28
N ASN A 21 -6.08 6.44 -7.20
CA ASN A 21 -7.00 5.66 -8.01
C ASN A 21 -7.83 4.70 -7.17
N GLY A 22 -7.22 4.07 -6.17
CA GLY A 22 -7.95 3.18 -5.27
C GLY A 22 -9.03 3.91 -4.49
N ILE A 23 -8.72 5.10 -4.01
CA ILE A 23 -9.68 5.93 -3.27
C ILE A 23 -10.82 6.34 -4.20
N LEU A 24 -10.51 6.78 -5.42
CA LEU A 24 -11.52 7.19 -6.39
C LEU A 24 -12.41 6.02 -6.81
N ALA A 25 -11.89 4.81 -6.79
CA ALA A 25 -12.66 3.61 -7.10
C ALA A 25 -13.53 3.14 -5.94
N GLY A 26 -13.50 3.83 -4.81
CA GLY A 26 -14.31 3.49 -3.65
C GLY A 26 -13.59 2.71 -2.58
N GLY A 27 -12.28 2.50 -2.72
CA GLY A 27 -11.49 1.82 -1.69
C GLY A 27 -11.11 2.75 -0.56
N GLU A 28 -10.65 2.16 0.53
CA GLU A 28 -10.18 2.91 1.69
C GLU A 28 -8.69 2.63 1.88
N LEU A 29 -7.86 3.66 1.73
CA LEU A 29 -6.42 3.55 1.98
C LEU A 29 -6.19 3.57 3.49
N VAL A 30 -5.69 2.48 4.05
CA VAL A 30 -5.54 2.36 5.50
C VAL A 30 -4.09 2.32 5.97
N ALA A 31 -3.15 2.04 5.08
CA ALA A 31 -1.74 1.98 5.45
C ALA A 31 -0.84 2.19 4.25
N ILE A 32 0.33 2.77 4.50
CA ILE A 32 1.38 2.86 3.48
C ILE A 32 2.71 2.44 4.09
N CYS A 33 3.60 1.97 3.23
CA CYS A 33 4.93 1.55 3.65
C CYS A 33 5.96 1.93 2.59
N ASP A 34 7.09 2.42 3.05
CA ASP A 34 8.24 2.66 2.20
C ASP A 34 9.48 2.68 3.10
N LYS A 35 10.59 2.21 2.57
CA LYS A 35 11.84 2.20 3.34
C LYS A 35 12.39 3.60 3.57
N GLN A 36 11.98 4.57 2.76
CA GLN A 36 12.46 5.95 2.85
C GLN A 36 11.42 6.87 3.46
N GLU A 37 11.74 7.47 4.60
CA GLU A 37 10.82 8.37 5.28
C GLU A 37 10.45 9.60 4.45
N LYS A 38 11.36 10.10 3.64
CA LYS A 38 11.09 11.25 2.77
C LYS A 38 9.92 10.98 1.84
N ILE A 39 9.88 9.76 1.31
CA ILE A 39 8.82 9.37 0.38
C ILE A 39 7.49 9.26 1.12
N LEU A 40 7.51 8.74 2.34
CA LEU A 40 6.30 8.66 3.17
C LEU A 40 5.76 10.05 3.47
N LYS A 41 6.63 10.99 3.81
CA LYS A 41 6.21 12.37 4.08
C LYS A 41 5.64 13.04 2.84
N SER A 42 6.23 12.77 1.68
CA SER A 42 5.72 13.28 0.42
C SER A 42 4.31 12.77 0.14
N ALA A 43 4.07 11.48 0.36
CA ALA A 43 2.76 10.90 0.17
C ALA A 43 1.73 11.50 1.13
N GLN A 44 2.11 11.69 2.40
CA GLN A 44 1.21 12.27 3.40
C GLN A 44 0.80 13.70 3.07
N SER A 45 1.61 14.43 2.31
CA SER A 45 1.33 15.81 1.99
C SER A 45 0.29 15.96 0.87
N LYS A 46 -0.11 14.87 0.24
CA LYS A 46 -1.08 14.92 -0.86
C LYS A 46 -2.50 15.14 -0.34
N ASP A 47 -3.29 15.87 -1.10
CA ASP A 47 -4.66 16.22 -0.73
C ASP A 47 -5.54 14.99 -0.53
N PHE A 48 -5.30 13.93 -1.30
CA PHE A 48 -6.11 12.72 -1.22
C PHE A 48 -5.75 11.81 -0.04
N PHE A 49 -4.65 12.08 0.64
CA PHE A 49 -4.14 11.17 1.67
C PHE A 49 -5.02 11.20 2.93
N PRO A 50 -5.56 10.05 3.36
CA PRO A 50 -6.41 10.00 4.56
C PRO A 50 -5.61 10.29 5.83
N LYS A 51 -6.18 11.07 6.72
CA LYS A 51 -5.51 11.44 7.98
C LYS A 51 -5.26 10.24 8.89
N ASP A 52 -6.13 9.23 8.79
CA ASP A 52 -6.07 8.07 9.68
C ASP A 52 -5.23 6.93 9.15
N ALA A 53 -4.66 7.06 7.95
CA ALA A 53 -3.85 5.99 7.39
C ALA A 53 -2.55 5.81 8.17
N ALA A 54 -2.21 4.57 8.47
CA ALA A 54 -0.99 4.23 9.19
C ALA A 54 0.23 4.29 8.26
N ILE A 55 1.39 4.57 8.84
CA ILE A 55 2.62 4.75 8.08
C ILE A 55 3.70 3.86 8.66
N TYR A 56 4.33 3.10 7.79
CA TYR A 56 5.35 2.14 8.20
C TYR A 56 6.62 2.28 7.37
N THR A 57 7.76 2.06 8.00
CA THR A 57 9.04 1.90 7.29
C THR A 57 9.46 0.44 7.22
N ASP A 58 8.81 -0.42 7.99
CA ASP A 58 9.11 -1.85 8.07
C ASP A 58 7.96 -2.64 7.44
N PHE A 59 8.27 -3.37 6.37
CA PHE A 59 7.25 -4.15 5.67
C PHE A 59 6.60 -5.20 6.56
N ASP A 60 7.36 -5.85 7.43
CA ASP A 60 6.80 -6.89 8.30
C ASP A 60 5.73 -6.37 9.23
N LYS A 61 5.89 -5.15 9.71
CA LYS A 61 4.88 -4.49 10.52
C LYS A 61 3.72 -4.00 9.68
N PHE A 62 4.02 -3.47 8.50
CA PHE A 62 3.01 -3.00 7.57
C PHE A 62 2.04 -4.11 7.17
N ILE A 63 2.56 -5.29 6.85
CA ILE A 63 1.74 -6.37 6.36
C ILE A 63 0.82 -6.96 7.44
N GLU A 64 1.10 -6.69 8.70
CA GLU A 64 0.22 -7.11 9.80
C GLU A 64 -0.93 -6.16 10.04
N HIS A 65 -0.92 -4.99 9.39
CA HIS A 65 -2.02 -4.06 9.51
C HIS A 65 -3.32 -4.68 9.00
N ASP A 66 -4.42 -4.37 9.65
CA ASP A 66 -5.73 -4.91 9.25
C ASP A 66 -6.17 -4.29 7.92
N MET A 67 -6.09 -5.08 6.86
CA MET A 67 -6.48 -4.63 5.52
C MET A 67 -6.81 -5.83 4.64
N ASP A 68 -7.57 -5.58 3.59
CA ASP A 68 -8.04 -6.64 2.69
C ASP A 68 -7.04 -6.94 1.58
N CYS A 69 -6.35 -5.93 1.09
CA CYS A 69 -5.38 -6.14 0.02
C CYS A 69 -4.19 -5.19 0.13
N VAL A 70 -3.13 -5.56 -0.57
CA VAL A 70 -1.88 -4.82 -0.60
C VAL A 70 -1.48 -4.58 -2.05
N VAL A 71 -1.15 -3.33 -2.37
CA VAL A 71 -0.64 -2.97 -3.68
C VAL A 71 0.88 -2.87 -3.58
N LEU A 72 1.59 -3.68 -4.34
CA LEU A 72 3.05 -3.69 -4.36
C LEU A 72 3.57 -2.91 -5.54
N CYS A 73 4.23 -1.80 -5.28
CA CYS A 73 4.75 -0.87 -6.29
C CYS A 73 6.26 -0.66 -6.19
N ASN A 74 6.96 -1.60 -5.55
CA ASN A 74 8.39 -1.51 -5.38
C ASN A 74 9.12 -2.16 -6.56
N TYR A 75 10.45 -2.25 -6.48
CA TYR A 75 11.24 -2.81 -7.57
C TYR A 75 10.86 -4.26 -7.86
N PHE A 76 10.87 -4.58 -9.14
CA PHE A 76 10.44 -5.87 -9.66
C PHE A 76 11.06 -7.07 -8.94
N HIS A 77 12.36 -7.05 -8.70
CA HIS A 77 13.04 -8.19 -8.10
C HIS A 77 12.66 -8.46 -6.65
N GLU A 78 12.00 -7.52 -6.00
CA GLU A 78 11.54 -7.70 -4.62
C GLU A 78 10.09 -8.19 -4.54
N HIS A 79 9.35 -8.09 -5.64
CA HIS A 79 7.90 -8.36 -5.64
C HIS A 79 7.53 -9.76 -5.16
N ALA A 80 8.24 -10.77 -5.65
CA ALA A 80 7.85 -12.16 -5.35
C ALA A 80 7.89 -12.43 -3.85
N GLU A 81 8.93 -11.98 -3.18
CA GLU A 81 9.10 -12.21 -1.75
C GLU A 81 8.02 -11.50 -0.94
N TYR A 82 7.76 -10.25 -1.26
CA TYR A 82 6.74 -9.48 -0.55
C TYR A 82 5.34 -10.01 -0.85
N ALA A 83 5.09 -10.43 -2.09
CA ALA A 83 3.80 -11.00 -2.45
C ALA A 83 3.52 -12.29 -1.68
N ILE A 84 4.52 -13.16 -1.55
CA ILE A 84 4.37 -14.40 -0.81
C ILE A 84 4.06 -14.10 0.66
N THR A 85 4.77 -13.16 1.25
CA THR A 85 4.53 -12.78 2.65
C THR A 85 3.10 -12.26 2.83
N ALA A 86 2.65 -11.40 1.93
CA ALA A 86 1.30 -10.84 2.02
C ALA A 86 0.24 -11.93 1.91
N MET A 87 0.40 -12.86 0.97
CA MET A 87 -0.55 -13.96 0.80
C MET A 87 -0.59 -14.88 2.01
N ARG A 88 0.55 -15.12 2.65
CA ARG A 88 0.60 -15.92 3.86
C ARG A 88 -0.14 -15.26 5.02
N LYS A 89 -0.24 -13.94 5.00
CA LYS A 89 -0.99 -13.18 6.00
C LYS A 89 -2.48 -13.06 5.63
N GLY A 90 -2.91 -13.75 4.58
CA GLY A 90 -4.31 -13.77 4.20
C GLY A 90 -4.77 -12.55 3.41
N LYS A 91 -3.86 -11.80 2.84
CA LYS A 91 -4.20 -10.60 2.08
C LYS A 91 -4.15 -10.84 0.59
N HIS A 92 -5.04 -10.18 -0.13
CA HIS A 92 -4.98 -10.18 -1.59
C HIS A 92 -3.85 -9.28 -2.04
N VAL A 93 -3.18 -9.64 -3.12
CA VAL A 93 -2.03 -8.89 -3.61
C VAL A 93 -2.28 -8.39 -5.02
N LEU A 94 -2.06 -7.10 -5.20
CA LEU A 94 -2.03 -6.47 -6.52
C LEU A 94 -0.59 -6.03 -6.75
N SER A 95 0.06 -6.63 -7.74
CA SER A 95 1.43 -6.26 -8.08
C SER A 95 1.42 -5.41 -9.34
N GLU A 96 2.09 -4.28 -9.27
CA GLU A 96 2.34 -3.50 -10.47
C GLU A 96 3.69 -3.90 -11.02
N THR A 97 3.69 -4.39 -12.25
CA THR A 97 4.93 -4.67 -12.94
C THR A 97 5.36 -3.43 -13.68
N THR A 98 6.53 -2.96 -13.34
CA THR A 98 7.12 -1.86 -14.08
C THR A 98 8.09 -2.43 -15.08
N ALA A 99 7.83 -2.15 -16.29
CA ALA A 99 8.76 -2.49 -17.36
C ALA A 99 10.01 -1.64 -17.23
#